data_4b667f2503e4a97bcbe9940450c7f52a
#
_entry.id   4b667f2503e4a97bcbe9940450c7f52a
#
_cell.length_a   1.000
_cell.length_b   1.000
_cell.length_c   1.000
_cell.angle_alpha   90.00
_cell.angle_beta   90.00
_cell.angle_gamma   90.00
#
_symmetry.space_group_name_H-M   'P 1'
#
loop_
_entity.id
_entity.type
_entity.pdbx_description
1 polymer ?
#
loop_
_entity_poly.entity_id
_entity_poly.type
_entity_poly.pdbx_seq_one_letter_code
_entity_poly.pdbx_strand_id
1 'polypeptide(L)'
;MAYSGTVGQTVVTVQNFIDQGARHSGKLAEELTVEQVQASKQALFFILSNLINQGINYWAIEKKVYGLQPDQYEYLLPVGGNDVLNALYRTLTRPTPAAGGSYFSSSGVTGLAFDNNVLTSDAQTSPNGYIGINYGLNNPIYAGSIGILPATSGSFHILLEWSSDGVTWNLLEDTGVTTWVSGQWLWYDIDPGVTAQYYRMREIGGGTLNVAEFYVGNNSTEVTMARLNRDDYTNLPNKNFLANQPYQYWLNRTIPQAKITLWPAPSDPFVQMTIWYSRQVMDVGDLSGQLEIPQYANQAIQMMLSHQMSLLLPGVDLQRIQYLEGQAEKYFIMMENENRDKSPIYFAPNISVYTR
;
A
#
# COMPACT_ATOMS: atom_id res chain seq x y z
N MET A 1 24.91 -30.65 0.93
CA MET A 1 24.93 -30.38 2.40
C MET A 1 23.53 -29.93 2.79
N ALA A 2 22.98 -30.53 3.84
CA ALA A 2 21.71 -30.08 4.38
C ALA A 2 21.99 -28.98 5.42
N TYR A 3 21.34 -27.84 5.30
CA TYR A 3 21.41 -26.77 6.28
C TYR A 3 20.46 -27.09 7.45
N SER A 4 20.80 -26.66 8.67
CA SER A 4 20.04 -26.96 9.89
C SER A 4 18.78 -26.13 10.08
N GLY A 5 18.51 -25.18 9.19
CA GLY A 5 17.35 -24.29 9.29
C GLY A 5 16.90 -23.78 7.93
N THR A 6 15.77 -23.07 7.91
CA THR A 6 15.20 -22.41 6.75
C THR A 6 15.17 -20.89 6.95
N VAL A 7 15.12 -20.13 5.86
CA VAL A 7 15.07 -18.66 5.90
C VAL A 7 13.72 -18.22 6.51
N GLY A 8 13.78 -17.25 7.44
CA GLY A 8 12.58 -16.61 8.00
C GLY A 8 11.88 -17.37 9.13
N GLN A 9 12.43 -18.45 9.64
CA GLN A 9 11.82 -19.19 10.76
C GLN A 9 12.22 -18.69 12.15
N THR A 10 13.29 -17.90 12.27
CA THR A 10 13.68 -17.35 13.56
C THR A 10 12.81 -16.16 13.92
N VAL A 11 11.95 -16.37 14.90
CA VAL A 11 11.05 -15.35 15.43
C VAL A 11 11.70 -14.71 16.66
N VAL A 12 11.88 -13.39 16.63
CA VAL A 12 12.33 -12.62 17.79
C VAL A 12 11.16 -11.78 18.31
N THR A 13 10.67 -12.12 19.49
CA THR A 13 9.53 -11.42 20.11
C THR A 13 9.98 -10.16 20.85
N VAL A 14 9.04 -9.25 21.15
CA VAL A 14 9.27 -8.07 22.00
C VAL A 14 9.84 -8.49 23.34
N GLN A 15 9.32 -9.57 23.93
CA GLN A 15 9.84 -10.12 25.18
C GLN A 15 11.31 -10.51 25.06
N ASN A 16 11.71 -11.16 23.96
CA ASN A 16 13.11 -11.54 23.75
C ASN A 16 14.05 -10.32 23.69
N PHE A 17 13.60 -9.20 23.08
CA PHE A 17 14.37 -7.97 23.07
C PHE A 17 14.55 -7.41 24.48
N ILE A 18 13.49 -7.39 25.31
CA ILE A 18 13.53 -6.89 26.66
C ILE A 18 14.41 -7.79 27.55
N ASP A 19 14.24 -9.10 27.48
CA ASP A 19 15.02 -10.07 28.28
C ASP A 19 16.52 -9.99 27.96
N GLN A 20 16.85 -9.88 26.67
CA GLN A 20 18.23 -9.69 26.23
C GLN A 20 18.78 -8.33 26.65
N GLY A 21 17.97 -7.26 26.58
CA GLY A 21 18.35 -5.93 27.05
C GLY A 21 18.68 -5.92 28.55
N ALA A 22 17.89 -6.62 29.38
CA ALA A 22 18.16 -6.81 30.80
C ALA A 22 19.49 -7.52 31.02
N ARG A 23 19.73 -8.63 30.33
CA ARG A 23 20.99 -9.40 30.44
C ARG A 23 22.21 -8.57 30.05
N HIS A 24 22.12 -7.80 28.97
CA HIS A 24 23.20 -6.89 28.56
C HIS A 24 23.45 -5.80 29.62
N SER A 25 22.40 -5.33 30.29
CA SER A 25 22.51 -4.38 31.41
C SER A 25 23.01 -5.02 32.70
N GLY A 26 23.19 -6.35 32.75
CA GLY A 26 23.68 -7.09 33.91
C GLY A 26 22.60 -7.45 34.91
N LYS A 27 21.34 -7.50 34.48
CA LYS A 27 20.19 -7.93 35.28
C LYS A 27 19.60 -9.21 34.68
N LEU A 28 18.97 -10.01 35.53
CA LEU A 28 18.18 -11.14 35.03
C LEU A 28 16.82 -10.65 34.57
N ALA A 29 16.28 -11.28 33.53
CA ALA A 29 14.94 -10.94 33.03
C ALA A 29 13.86 -11.14 34.10
N GLU A 30 14.04 -12.11 35.00
CA GLU A 30 13.14 -12.43 36.10
C GLU A 30 13.14 -11.38 37.22
N GLU A 31 14.16 -10.52 37.27
CA GLU A 31 14.28 -9.44 38.29
C GLU A 31 13.53 -8.16 37.82
N LEU A 32 13.06 -8.10 36.58
CA LEU A 32 12.36 -6.94 36.04
C LEU A 32 10.97 -6.81 36.67
N THR A 33 10.69 -5.63 37.20
CA THR A 33 9.32 -5.29 37.62
C THR A 33 8.43 -5.01 36.41
N VAL A 34 7.12 -5.12 36.59
CA VAL A 34 6.12 -4.81 35.53
C VAL A 34 6.31 -3.39 34.98
N GLU A 35 6.63 -2.44 35.86
CA GLU A 35 6.90 -1.04 35.49
C GLU A 35 8.15 -0.92 34.59
N GLN A 36 9.20 -1.65 34.91
CA GLN A 36 10.43 -1.67 34.10
C GLN A 36 10.21 -2.31 32.74
N VAL A 37 9.41 -3.36 32.65
CA VAL A 37 9.01 -3.97 31.37
C VAL A 37 8.21 -2.98 30.53
N GLN A 38 7.25 -2.26 31.12
CA GLN A 38 6.48 -1.24 30.40
C GLN A 38 7.36 -0.06 29.94
N ALA A 39 8.28 0.42 30.79
CA ALA A 39 9.23 1.46 30.45
C ALA A 39 10.16 1.01 29.30
N SER A 40 10.61 -0.25 29.30
CA SER A 40 11.42 -0.82 28.22
C SER A 40 10.65 -0.93 26.91
N LYS A 41 9.36 -1.29 26.97
CA LYS A 41 8.47 -1.29 25.81
C LYS A 41 8.30 0.12 25.23
N GLN A 42 8.12 1.14 26.06
CA GLN A 42 8.06 2.53 25.62
C GLN A 42 9.40 2.99 25.02
N ALA A 43 10.52 2.63 25.62
CA ALA A 43 11.85 2.93 25.08
C ALA A 43 12.04 2.32 23.69
N LEU A 44 11.58 1.08 23.48
CA LEU A 44 11.60 0.41 22.20
C LEU A 44 10.76 1.16 21.12
N PHE A 45 9.57 1.61 21.51
CA PHE A 45 8.72 2.43 20.62
C PHE A 45 9.42 3.75 20.23
N PHE A 46 10.06 4.44 21.18
CA PHE A 46 10.80 5.67 20.87
C PHE A 46 12.01 5.43 19.98
N ILE A 47 12.72 4.31 20.16
CA ILE A 47 13.82 3.92 19.27
C ILE A 47 13.29 3.76 17.84
N LEU A 48 12.22 2.98 17.63
CA LEU A 48 11.63 2.75 16.30
C LEU A 48 11.15 4.06 15.67
N SER A 49 10.47 4.91 16.44
CA SER A 49 10.00 6.21 15.96
C SER A 49 11.16 7.14 15.56
N ASN A 50 12.29 7.09 16.28
CA ASN A 50 13.45 7.89 15.95
C ASN A 50 14.15 7.44 14.66
N LEU A 51 14.17 6.14 14.38
CA LEU A 51 14.70 5.60 13.12
C LEU A 51 13.99 6.19 11.90
N ILE A 52 12.66 6.31 11.96
CA ILE A 52 11.87 6.93 10.89
C ILE A 52 12.28 8.40 10.68
N ASN A 53 12.46 9.15 11.77
CA ASN A 53 12.86 10.55 11.71
C ASN A 53 14.24 10.75 11.07
N GLN A 54 15.11 9.73 11.18
CA GLN A 54 16.44 9.70 10.57
C GLN A 54 16.41 9.17 9.13
N GLY A 55 15.25 8.81 8.59
CA GLY A 55 15.10 8.26 7.24
C GLY A 55 15.52 6.80 7.11
N ILE A 56 15.67 6.09 8.22
CA ILE A 56 15.98 4.65 8.25
C ILE A 56 14.66 3.88 8.26
N ASN A 57 14.00 3.81 7.11
CA ASN A 57 12.64 3.29 7.01
C ASN A 57 12.32 2.61 5.67
N TYR A 58 13.30 2.09 4.95
CA TYR A 58 13.05 1.48 3.63
C TYR A 58 12.02 0.35 3.67
N TRP A 59 11.92 -0.40 4.77
CA TRP A 59 10.90 -1.43 4.94
C TRP A 59 9.49 -0.89 5.21
N ALA A 60 9.37 0.41 5.52
CA ALA A 60 8.10 1.09 5.72
C ALA A 60 7.69 1.96 4.51
N ILE A 61 8.27 1.70 3.33
CA ILE A 61 7.86 2.30 2.07
C ILE A 61 6.89 1.36 1.38
N GLU A 62 5.69 1.85 1.12
CA GLU A 62 4.62 1.07 0.48
C GLU A 62 4.09 1.77 -0.76
N LYS A 63 3.57 0.97 -1.68
CA LYS A 63 2.82 1.44 -2.85
C LYS A 63 1.33 1.46 -2.52
N LYS A 64 0.65 2.55 -2.90
CA LYS A 64 -0.81 2.63 -2.87
C LYS A 64 -1.34 3.17 -4.17
N VAL A 65 -2.39 2.53 -4.68
CA VAL A 65 -3.10 2.97 -5.87
C VAL A 65 -4.47 3.53 -5.45
N TYR A 66 -4.80 4.70 -5.98
CA TYR A 66 -6.09 5.35 -5.79
C TYR A 66 -6.80 5.43 -7.14
N GLY A 67 -8.02 4.95 -7.21
CA GLY A 67 -8.92 5.31 -8.27
C GLY A 67 -9.41 6.73 -8.06
N LEU A 68 -9.18 7.59 -9.02
CA LEU A 68 -9.59 8.98 -8.91
C LEU A 68 -11.08 9.11 -9.23
N GLN A 69 -11.78 9.90 -8.41
CA GLN A 69 -13.18 10.21 -8.63
C GLN A 69 -13.27 11.55 -9.35
N PRO A 70 -14.19 11.71 -10.32
CA PRO A 70 -14.44 13.01 -10.93
C PRO A 70 -14.75 14.07 -9.87
N ASP A 71 -14.22 15.26 -10.06
CA ASP A 71 -14.39 16.43 -9.18
C ASP A 71 -13.78 16.31 -7.78
N GLN A 72 -13.19 15.16 -7.43
CA GLN A 72 -12.54 14.99 -6.14
C GLN A 72 -11.05 15.33 -6.25
N TYR A 73 -10.62 16.30 -5.47
CA TYR A 73 -9.22 16.77 -5.45
C TYR A 73 -8.46 16.36 -4.19
N GLU A 74 -9.13 15.95 -3.12
CA GLU A 74 -8.50 15.53 -1.86
C GLU A 74 -8.63 14.02 -1.63
N TYR A 75 -7.51 13.39 -1.31
CA TYR A 75 -7.42 11.97 -0.97
C TYR A 75 -6.65 11.81 0.34
N LEU A 76 -7.16 10.96 1.24
CA LEU A 76 -6.47 10.65 2.50
C LEU A 76 -5.34 9.66 2.23
N LEU A 77 -4.16 9.90 2.80
CA LEU A 77 -3.13 8.88 2.85
C LEU A 77 -3.60 7.69 3.70
N PRO A 78 -3.03 6.50 3.52
CA PRO A 78 -3.24 5.42 4.47
C PRO A 78 -2.88 5.85 5.89
N VAL A 79 -3.53 5.24 6.88
CA VAL A 79 -3.26 5.53 8.30
C VAL A 79 -1.77 5.30 8.59
N GLY A 80 -1.14 6.25 9.28
CA GLY A 80 0.29 6.23 9.53
C GLY A 80 1.16 6.74 8.39
N GLY A 81 0.59 7.07 7.22
CA GLY A 81 1.33 7.68 6.11
C GLY A 81 1.90 9.04 6.46
N ASN A 82 3.20 9.20 6.30
CA ASN A 82 3.97 10.37 6.76
C ASN A 82 4.39 11.28 5.61
N ASP A 83 4.88 10.69 4.54
CA ASP A 83 5.37 11.43 3.37
C ASP A 83 5.11 10.65 2.09
N VAL A 84 4.98 11.37 0.97
CA VAL A 84 4.88 10.82 -0.37
C VAL A 84 6.21 11.04 -1.07
N LEU A 85 6.88 9.95 -1.38
CA LEU A 85 8.19 9.95 -2.03
C LEU A 85 8.06 10.21 -3.52
N ASN A 86 7.08 9.58 -4.13
CA ASN A 86 6.77 9.72 -5.55
C ASN A 86 5.27 9.56 -5.77
N ALA A 87 4.71 10.33 -6.70
CA ALA A 87 3.34 10.22 -7.13
C ALA A 87 3.27 10.26 -8.66
N LEU A 88 2.54 9.31 -9.21
CA LEU A 88 2.34 9.14 -10.64
C LEU A 88 0.85 9.08 -10.93
N TYR A 89 0.43 9.53 -12.10
CA TYR A 89 -0.88 9.20 -12.60
C TYR A 89 -0.76 8.24 -13.78
N ARG A 90 -1.77 7.43 -13.97
CA ARG A 90 -1.93 6.56 -15.12
C ARG A 90 -3.36 6.62 -15.63
N THR A 91 -3.53 6.60 -16.94
CA THR A 91 -4.83 6.53 -17.59
C THR A 91 -5.17 5.07 -17.89
N LEU A 92 -6.42 4.74 -17.77
CA LEU A 92 -6.92 3.41 -18.06
C LEU A 92 -7.61 3.42 -19.43
N THR A 93 -7.36 2.38 -20.20
CA THR A 93 -8.03 2.20 -21.50
C THR A 93 -8.87 0.94 -21.43
N ARG A 94 -10.17 1.07 -21.74
CA ARG A 94 -11.07 -0.07 -21.78
C ARG A 94 -10.83 -0.87 -23.06
N PRO A 95 -10.38 -2.12 -22.99
CA PRO A 95 -10.27 -2.96 -24.17
C PRO A 95 -11.67 -3.34 -24.65
N THR A 96 -11.85 -3.33 -25.98
CA THR A 96 -13.09 -3.79 -26.61
C THR A 96 -13.01 -5.26 -26.93
N PRO A 97 -14.11 -6.03 -26.72
CA PRO A 97 -14.16 -7.42 -27.16
C PRO A 97 -13.96 -7.55 -28.66
N ALA A 98 -13.20 -8.54 -29.09
CA ALA A 98 -13.06 -8.89 -30.50
C ALA A 98 -14.31 -9.63 -31.04
N ALA A 99 -14.31 -9.97 -32.32
CA ALA A 99 -15.37 -10.78 -32.93
C ALA A 99 -15.54 -12.12 -32.14
N GLY A 100 -16.76 -12.41 -31.73
CA GLY A 100 -17.08 -13.56 -30.85
C GLY A 100 -16.93 -13.29 -29.34
N GLY A 101 -16.56 -12.07 -28.97
CA GLY A 101 -16.66 -11.62 -27.58
C GLY A 101 -18.11 -11.42 -27.15
N SER A 102 -18.36 -11.57 -25.85
CA SER A 102 -19.71 -11.45 -25.29
C SER A 102 -19.65 -11.07 -23.82
N TYR A 103 -20.74 -10.50 -23.35
CA TYR A 103 -20.98 -10.30 -21.92
C TYR A 103 -21.82 -11.45 -21.38
N PHE A 104 -21.63 -11.80 -20.12
CA PHE A 104 -22.41 -12.90 -19.48
C PHE A 104 -22.65 -12.60 -18.01
N SER A 105 -23.75 -13.11 -17.48
CA SER A 105 -24.12 -12.98 -16.08
C SER A 105 -24.91 -14.19 -15.58
N SER A 106 -25.04 -14.35 -14.28
CA SER A 106 -25.83 -15.42 -13.68
C SER A 106 -27.34 -15.24 -13.92
N SER A 107 -27.79 -14.00 -13.99
CA SER A 107 -29.18 -13.61 -14.26
C SER A 107 -29.23 -12.12 -14.57
N GLY A 108 -30.27 -11.72 -15.28
CA GLY A 108 -30.48 -10.31 -15.60
C GLY A 108 -30.05 -9.92 -17.00
N VAL A 109 -29.94 -8.60 -17.23
CA VAL A 109 -29.57 -8.02 -18.52
C VAL A 109 -28.06 -7.97 -18.61
N THR A 110 -27.51 -8.52 -19.66
CA THR A 110 -26.07 -8.53 -19.91
C THR A 110 -25.65 -7.36 -20.79
N GLY A 111 -24.51 -6.76 -20.47
CA GLY A 111 -23.88 -5.71 -21.25
C GLY A 111 -24.08 -4.29 -20.76
N LEU A 112 -25.06 -4.04 -19.87
CA LEU A 112 -25.26 -2.72 -19.29
C LEU A 112 -24.11 -2.29 -18.34
N ALA A 113 -23.43 -3.25 -17.74
CA ALA A 113 -22.22 -2.99 -16.95
C ALA A 113 -20.97 -2.71 -17.81
N PHE A 114 -21.11 -2.63 -19.14
CA PHE A 114 -19.99 -2.49 -20.09
C PHE A 114 -20.26 -1.44 -21.19
N ASP A 115 -21.35 -0.67 -21.08
CA ASP A 115 -21.81 0.24 -22.14
C ASP A 115 -21.24 1.67 -22.03
N ASN A 116 -20.41 1.94 -21.03
CA ASN A 116 -19.86 3.27 -20.67
C ASN A 116 -20.96 4.29 -20.28
N ASN A 117 -22.09 3.81 -19.79
CA ASN A 117 -23.17 4.67 -19.36
C ASN A 117 -23.45 4.44 -17.86
N VAL A 118 -22.96 5.32 -17.03
CA VAL A 118 -23.10 5.24 -15.56
C VAL A 118 -24.55 5.31 -15.06
N LEU A 119 -25.51 5.61 -15.94
CA LEU A 119 -26.95 5.68 -15.62
C LEU A 119 -27.67 4.35 -15.85
N THR A 120 -27.05 3.41 -16.54
CA THR A 120 -27.55 2.05 -16.74
C THR A 120 -26.87 1.08 -15.79
N SER A 121 -27.46 -0.07 -15.50
CA SER A 121 -26.83 -1.05 -14.63
C SER A 121 -27.28 -2.48 -14.96
N ASP A 122 -26.40 -3.43 -14.66
CA ASP A 122 -26.67 -4.85 -14.73
C ASP A 122 -27.04 -5.35 -13.35
N ALA A 123 -28.34 -5.62 -13.14
CA ALA A 123 -28.88 -6.05 -11.86
C ALA A 123 -29.11 -7.56 -11.88
N GLN A 124 -28.47 -8.27 -10.95
CA GLN A 124 -28.67 -9.71 -10.78
C GLN A 124 -29.93 -9.97 -9.98
N THR A 125 -30.64 -11.02 -10.30
CA THR A 125 -31.90 -11.38 -9.62
C THR A 125 -31.73 -12.38 -8.49
N SER A 126 -30.57 -13.01 -8.40
CA SER A 126 -30.23 -14.02 -7.38
C SER A 126 -29.02 -13.62 -6.57
N PRO A 127 -28.95 -13.95 -5.28
CA PRO A 127 -27.74 -13.79 -4.48
C PRO A 127 -26.61 -14.69 -5.02
N ASN A 128 -25.37 -14.35 -4.68
CA ASN A 128 -24.16 -15.02 -5.18
C ASN A 128 -24.06 -15.04 -6.72
N GLY A 129 -24.59 -14.02 -7.35
CA GLY A 129 -24.53 -13.83 -8.81
C GLY A 129 -23.14 -13.43 -9.30
N TYR A 130 -22.97 -13.49 -10.61
CA TYR A 130 -21.76 -13.03 -11.28
C TYR A 130 -22.08 -12.21 -12.52
N ILE A 131 -21.17 -11.28 -12.85
CA ILE A 131 -21.17 -10.48 -14.07
C ILE A 131 -19.78 -10.63 -14.69
N GLY A 132 -19.71 -10.88 -15.99
CA GLY A 132 -18.44 -11.12 -16.65
C GLY A 132 -18.39 -10.74 -18.12
N ILE A 133 -17.19 -10.78 -18.66
CA ILE A 133 -16.85 -10.45 -20.03
C ILE A 133 -15.98 -11.53 -20.65
N ASN A 134 -16.31 -11.90 -21.89
CA ASN A 134 -15.49 -12.69 -22.79
C ASN A 134 -14.93 -11.76 -23.86
N TYR A 135 -13.62 -11.63 -23.95
CA TYR A 135 -12.97 -10.78 -24.94
C TYR A 135 -12.86 -11.38 -26.34
N GLY A 136 -13.29 -12.63 -26.51
CA GLY A 136 -13.30 -13.31 -27.80
C GLY A 136 -12.11 -14.25 -28.00
N LEU A 137 -12.27 -15.18 -28.92
CA LEU A 137 -11.26 -16.18 -29.24
C LEU A 137 -9.99 -15.48 -29.80
N ASN A 138 -8.84 -15.90 -29.29
CA ASN A 138 -7.53 -15.35 -29.64
C ASN A 138 -7.34 -13.84 -29.33
N ASN A 139 -8.14 -13.31 -28.41
CA ASN A 139 -8.00 -11.93 -27.93
C ASN A 139 -7.91 -11.90 -26.39
N PRO A 140 -6.95 -12.59 -25.79
CA PRO A 140 -6.76 -12.49 -24.34
C PRO A 140 -6.28 -11.10 -23.98
N ILE A 141 -6.86 -10.51 -22.93
CA ILE A 141 -6.52 -9.17 -22.44
C ILE A 141 -5.72 -9.30 -21.15
N TYR A 142 -4.73 -8.47 -21.00
CA TYR A 142 -4.00 -8.33 -19.75
C TYR A 142 -4.80 -7.47 -18.78
N ALA A 143 -5.18 -8.04 -17.63
CA ALA A 143 -5.83 -7.34 -16.54
C ALA A 143 -4.78 -6.89 -15.51
N GLY A 144 -4.40 -5.64 -15.56
CA GLY A 144 -3.57 -4.97 -14.54
C GLY A 144 -4.37 -4.09 -13.60
N SER A 145 -5.62 -3.77 -13.98
CA SER A 145 -6.57 -3.05 -13.13
C SER A 145 -8.00 -3.50 -13.39
N ILE A 146 -8.76 -3.62 -12.31
CA ILE A 146 -10.19 -3.89 -12.36
C ILE A 146 -10.93 -2.78 -11.63
N GLY A 147 -11.99 -2.28 -12.24
CA GLY A 147 -12.86 -1.25 -11.69
C GLY A 147 -14.30 -1.73 -11.58
N ILE A 148 -14.96 -1.37 -10.51
CA ILE A 148 -16.37 -1.64 -10.27
C ILE A 148 -17.05 -0.31 -9.92
N LEU A 149 -18.10 0.03 -10.64
CA LEU A 149 -18.99 1.16 -10.31
C LEU A 149 -20.31 0.57 -9.81
N PRO A 150 -20.57 0.60 -8.51
CA PRO A 150 -21.83 0.13 -7.96
C PRO A 150 -23.01 1.03 -8.36
N ALA A 151 -24.13 0.45 -8.72
CA ALA A 151 -25.40 1.16 -8.87
C ALA A 151 -26.18 1.26 -7.55
N THR A 152 -25.87 0.38 -6.57
CA THR A 152 -26.50 0.36 -5.25
C THR A 152 -25.45 0.35 -4.15
N SER A 153 -25.76 1.01 -3.04
CA SER A 153 -24.92 0.96 -1.83
C SER A 153 -25.21 -0.30 -1.02
N GLY A 154 -24.18 -0.84 -0.37
CA GLY A 154 -24.31 -2.03 0.46
C GLY A 154 -22.96 -2.58 0.89
N SER A 155 -22.97 -3.77 1.49
CA SER A 155 -21.76 -4.50 1.85
C SER A 155 -21.73 -5.79 1.03
N PHE A 156 -20.63 -5.99 0.30
CA PHE A 156 -20.48 -7.12 -0.63
C PHE A 156 -19.11 -7.78 -0.47
N HIS A 157 -19.05 -9.09 -0.69
CA HIS A 157 -17.82 -9.86 -0.74
C HIS A 157 -17.62 -10.40 -2.14
N ILE A 158 -16.70 -9.82 -2.89
CA ILE A 158 -16.51 -10.11 -4.31
C ILE A 158 -15.22 -10.90 -4.53
N LEU A 159 -15.35 -11.96 -5.32
CA LEU A 159 -14.21 -12.61 -5.95
C LEU A 159 -14.07 -12.09 -7.39
N LEU A 160 -12.89 -11.55 -7.71
CA LEU A 160 -12.47 -11.26 -9.07
C LEU A 160 -11.79 -12.51 -9.62
N GLU A 161 -12.29 -13.03 -10.72
CA GLU A 161 -11.87 -14.32 -11.27
C GLU A 161 -11.58 -14.20 -12.77
N TRP A 162 -10.64 -15.03 -13.23
CA TRP A 162 -10.28 -15.14 -14.63
C TRP A 162 -10.36 -16.59 -15.12
N SER A 163 -10.51 -16.76 -16.43
CA SER A 163 -10.51 -18.07 -17.08
C SER A 163 -9.98 -17.98 -18.51
N SER A 164 -9.33 -19.03 -18.98
CA SER A 164 -8.93 -19.20 -20.38
C SER A 164 -9.97 -19.92 -21.22
N ASP A 165 -10.85 -20.72 -20.58
CA ASP A 165 -11.80 -21.60 -21.25
C ASP A 165 -13.28 -21.26 -20.95
N GLY A 166 -13.53 -20.35 -20.00
CA GLY A 166 -14.88 -19.98 -19.55
C GLY A 166 -15.54 -21.01 -18.62
N VAL A 167 -14.84 -22.09 -18.29
CA VAL A 167 -15.34 -23.21 -17.45
C VAL A 167 -14.56 -23.30 -16.13
N THR A 168 -13.24 -23.31 -16.22
CA THR A 168 -12.35 -23.37 -15.07
C THR A 168 -11.99 -21.97 -14.64
N TRP A 169 -12.35 -21.59 -13.41
CA TRP A 169 -12.14 -20.24 -12.88
C TRP A 169 -11.04 -20.22 -11.84
N ASN A 170 -10.13 -19.27 -11.99
CA ASN A 170 -9.03 -19.02 -11.09
C ASN A 170 -9.25 -17.69 -10.38
N LEU A 171 -8.88 -17.64 -9.11
CA LEU A 171 -8.95 -16.42 -8.33
C LEU A 171 -7.89 -15.43 -8.82
N LEU A 172 -8.31 -14.19 -9.03
CA LEU A 172 -7.44 -13.06 -9.32
C LEU A 172 -7.24 -12.22 -8.06
N GLU A 173 -8.37 -11.87 -7.41
CA GLU A 173 -8.36 -11.09 -6.18
C GLU A 173 -9.59 -11.44 -5.33
N ASP A 174 -9.41 -11.53 -4.02
CA ASP A 174 -10.48 -11.61 -3.03
C ASP A 174 -10.59 -10.25 -2.33
N THR A 175 -11.67 -9.52 -2.60
CA THR A 175 -11.84 -8.17 -2.06
C THR A 175 -12.14 -8.16 -0.56
N GLY A 176 -12.41 -9.32 0.04
CA GLY A 176 -13.03 -9.38 1.34
C GLY A 176 -14.40 -8.69 1.36
N VAL A 177 -14.93 -8.46 2.54
CA VAL A 177 -16.16 -7.69 2.70
C VAL A 177 -15.86 -6.21 2.55
N THR A 178 -16.37 -5.60 1.48
CA THR A 178 -16.19 -4.18 1.16
C THR A 178 -17.50 -3.43 1.19
N THR A 179 -17.48 -2.18 1.64
CA THR A 179 -18.62 -1.27 1.60
C THR A 179 -18.67 -0.59 0.24
N TRP A 180 -19.77 -0.78 -0.47
CA TRP A 180 -20.07 -0.12 -1.73
C TRP A 180 -20.87 1.15 -1.50
N VAL A 181 -20.52 2.19 -2.22
CA VAL A 181 -21.29 3.43 -2.31
C VAL A 181 -21.72 3.64 -3.75
N SER A 182 -23.01 3.77 -3.98
CA SER A 182 -23.55 3.99 -5.33
C SER A 182 -22.89 5.20 -6.01
N GLY A 183 -22.45 5.01 -7.24
CA GLY A 183 -21.80 6.05 -8.04
C GLY A 183 -20.32 6.29 -7.71
N GLN A 184 -19.72 5.54 -6.78
CA GLN A 184 -18.29 5.65 -6.48
C GLN A 184 -17.51 4.46 -7.03
N TRP A 185 -16.47 4.73 -7.81
CA TRP A 185 -15.61 3.71 -8.36
C TRP A 185 -14.78 3.02 -7.28
N LEU A 186 -14.76 1.70 -7.32
CA LEU A 186 -13.85 0.83 -6.57
C LEU A 186 -12.80 0.30 -7.55
N TRP A 187 -11.53 0.57 -7.27
CA TRP A 187 -10.42 0.15 -8.12
C TRP A 187 -9.53 -0.85 -7.40
N TYR A 188 -9.19 -1.91 -8.12
CA TYR A 188 -8.28 -2.96 -7.68
C TYR A 188 -7.07 -2.98 -8.61
N ASP A 189 -5.88 -2.83 -8.04
CA ASP A 189 -4.61 -2.95 -8.74
C ASP A 189 -4.19 -4.42 -8.69
N ILE A 190 -4.05 -5.05 -9.83
CA ILE A 190 -3.72 -6.47 -9.95
C ILE A 190 -2.23 -6.58 -10.29
N ASP A 191 -1.44 -6.95 -9.31
CA ASP A 191 0.01 -7.06 -9.44
C ASP A 191 0.51 -8.39 -8.81
N PRO A 192 1.04 -9.35 -9.60
CA PRO A 192 1.12 -9.32 -11.06
C PRO A 192 -0.22 -9.51 -11.75
N GLY A 193 -0.42 -8.79 -12.86
CA GLY A 193 -1.62 -8.94 -13.68
C GLY A 193 -1.62 -10.27 -14.45
N VAL A 194 -2.78 -10.64 -14.97
CA VAL A 194 -3.00 -11.89 -15.70
C VAL A 194 -3.53 -11.62 -17.10
N THR A 195 -3.09 -12.39 -18.08
CA THR A 195 -3.62 -12.36 -19.44
C THR A 195 -4.59 -13.52 -19.65
N ALA A 196 -5.89 -13.19 -19.86
CA ALA A 196 -6.93 -14.19 -20.04
C ALA A 196 -8.01 -13.73 -21.01
N GLN A 197 -8.83 -14.68 -21.46
CA GLN A 197 -9.94 -14.41 -22.35
C GLN A 197 -11.21 -14.00 -21.58
N TYR A 198 -11.44 -14.58 -20.41
CA TYR A 198 -12.64 -14.39 -19.61
C TYR A 198 -12.30 -13.78 -18.27
N TYR A 199 -13.10 -12.79 -17.87
CA TYR A 199 -13.05 -12.20 -16.52
C TYR A 199 -14.46 -12.06 -15.96
N ARG A 200 -14.59 -12.25 -14.66
CA ARG A 200 -15.86 -12.00 -13.97
C ARG A 200 -15.63 -11.51 -12.54
N MET A 201 -16.61 -10.81 -12.06
CA MET A 201 -16.83 -10.58 -10.64
C MET A 201 -17.92 -11.51 -10.14
N ARG A 202 -17.72 -12.13 -8.99
CA ARG A 202 -18.70 -13.04 -8.38
C ARG A 202 -18.90 -12.68 -6.92
N GLU A 203 -20.14 -12.47 -6.54
CA GLU A 203 -20.52 -12.23 -5.16
C GLU A 203 -20.60 -13.56 -4.39
N ILE A 204 -20.12 -13.59 -3.12
CA ILE A 204 -20.10 -14.78 -2.27
C ILE A 204 -20.64 -14.52 -0.86
N GLY A 205 -20.99 -13.28 -0.52
CA GLY A 205 -21.53 -12.88 0.79
C GLY A 205 -23.06 -13.02 0.91
N GLY A 206 -23.75 -13.49 -0.15
CA GLY A 206 -25.21 -13.63 -0.16
C GLY A 206 -25.96 -12.39 -0.64
N GLY A 207 -25.25 -11.35 -1.11
CA GLY A 207 -25.82 -10.14 -1.69
C GLY A 207 -26.30 -10.34 -3.13
N THR A 208 -27.10 -9.38 -3.60
CA THR A 208 -27.57 -9.32 -5.00
C THR A 208 -26.85 -8.18 -5.70
N LEU A 209 -26.03 -8.49 -6.71
CA LEU A 209 -25.25 -7.51 -7.45
C LEU A 209 -26.13 -6.56 -8.24
N ASN A 210 -25.78 -5.28 -8.20
CA ASN A 210 -26.27 -4.27 -9.13
C ASN A 210 -25.12 -3.31 -9.46
N VAL A 211 -24.59 -3.42 -10.67
CA VAL A 211 -23.35 -2.78 -11.11
C VAL A 211 -23.63 -1.90 -12.32
N ALA A 212 -23.29 -0.63 -12.20
CA ALA A 212 -23.40 0.31 -13.32
C ALA A 212 -22.28 0.05 -14.35
N GLU A 213 -21.03 -0.15 -13.89
CA GLU A 213 -19.91 -0.40 -14.78
C GLU A 213 -18.95 -1.43 -14.18
N PHE A 214 -18.49 -2.35 -15.00
CA PHE A 214 -17.40 -3.28 -14.70
C PHE A 214 -16.27 -3.09 -15.71
N TYR A 215 -15.13 -2.68 -15.23
CA TYR A 215 -13.94 -2.43 -16.04
C TYR A 215 -12.91 -3.52 -15.79
N VAL A 216 -12.36 -4.07 -16.87
CA VAL A 216 -11.18 -4.94 -16.85
C VAL A 216 -10.22 -4.44 -17.91
N GLY A 217 -9.00 -4.16 -17.54
CA GLY A 217 -8.04 -3.70 -18.55
C GLY A 217 -6.65 -3.45 -18.02
N ASN A 218 -5.83 -2.93 -18.90
CA ASN A 218 -4.44 -2.61 -18.63
C ASN A 218 -4.28 -1.13 -18.32
N ASN A 219 -3.24 -0.83 -17.58
CA ASN A 219 -2.80 0.54 -17.30
C ASN A 219 -2.06 1.10 -18.52
N SER A 220 -2.24 2.39 -18.77
CA SER A 220 -1.37 3.13 -19.68
C SER A 220 -0.01 3.42 -19.03
N THR A 221 0.82 4.17 -19.75
CA THR A 221 2.09 4.68 -19.24
C THR A 221 1.88 5.50 -17.96
N GLU A 222 2.68 5.26 -16.96
CA GLU A 222 2.72 6.06 -15.74
C GLU A 222 3.50 7.35 -15.97
N VAL A 223 2.92 8.47 -15.56
CA VAL A 223 3.51 9.81 -15.69
C VAL A 223 3.67 10.44 -14.32
N THR A 224 4.88 10.93 -14.04
CA THR A 224 5.20 11.54 -12.74
C THR A 224 4.47 12.86 -12.57
N MET A 225 3.86 13.05 -11.39
CA MET A 225 3.26 14.33 -10.97
C MET A 225 4.29 15.18 -10.22
N ALA A 226 4.27 16.49 -10.46
CA ALA A 226 5.13 17.42 -9.75
C ALA A 226 4.60 17.71 -8.35
N ARG A 227 5.49 17.66 -7.34
CA ARG A 227 5.14 18.02 -5.97
C ARG A 227 5.14 19.54 -5.81
N LEU A 228 4.04 20.08 -5.29
CA LEU A 228 3.91 21.48 -4.89
C LEU A 228 4.28 21.66 -3.43
N ASN A 229 4.89 22.78 -3.11
CA ASN A 229 4.97 23.26 -1.75
C ASN A 229 3.67 23.99 -1.36
N ARG A 230 3.54 24.36 -0.09
CA ARG A 230 2.33 25.02 0.43
C ARG A 230 2.08 26.37 -0.28
N ASP A 231 3.13 27.15 -0.51
CA ASP A 231 3.00 28.49 -1.06
C ASP A 231 2.63 28.44 -2.54
N ASP A 232 3.23 27.51 -3.30
CA ASP A 232 2.87 27.27 -4.70
C ASP A 232 1.40 26.86 -4.83
N TYR A 233 0.95 25.92 -3.98
CA TYR A 233 -0.47 25.51 -3.96
C TYR A 233 -1.39 26.68 -3.60
N THR A 234 -1.00 27.51 -2.62
CA THR A 234 -1.81 28.67 -2.20
C THR A 234 -1.96 29.70 -3.32
N ASN A 235 -0.92 29.88 -4.13
CA ASN A 235 -0.87 30.84 -5.24
C ASN A 235 -1.61 30.37 -6.49
N LEU A 236 -2.10 29.11 -6.54
CA LEU A 236 -2.88 28.65 -7.70
C LEU A 236 -4.16 29.50 -7.85
N PRO A 237 -4.40 30.07 -9.05
CA PRO A 237 -5.48 31.03 -9.28
C PRO A 237 -6.88 30.37 -9.20
N ASN A 238 -6.98 29.13 -9.63
CA ASN A 238 -8.21 28.33 -9.57
C ASN A 238 -7.93 26.94 -9.02
N LYS A 239 -8.30 26.71 -7.76
CA LYS A 239 -8.11 25.42 -7.08
C LYS A 239 -9.11 24.35 -7.53
N ASN A 240 -10.26 24.77 -8.05
CA ASN A 240 -11.33 23.89 -8.54
C ASN A 240 -11.23 23.67 -10.06
N PHE A 241 -10.06 23.92 -10.64
CA PHE A 241 -9.87 23.68 -12.06
C PHE A 241 -9.91 22.17 -12.35
N LEU A 242 -10.73 21.79 -13.32
CA LEU A 242 -10.91 20.40 -13.76
C LEU A 242 -10.11 20.13 -15.03
N ALA A 243 -9.47 18.99 -15.09
CA ALA A 243 -8.84 18.47 -16.31
C ALA A 243 -8.90 16.95 -16.30
N ASN A 244 -8.69 16.36 -17.47
CA ASN A 244 -8.73 14.90 -17.61
C ASN A 244 -7.68 14.20 -16.73
N GLN A 245 -6.57 14.88 -16.42
CA GLN A 245 -5.45 14.30 -15.69
C GLN A 245 -4.90 15.31 -14.68
N PRO A 246 -4.51 14.88 -13.46
CA PRO A 246 -3.78 15.70 -12.52
C PRO A 246 -2.30 15.75 -12.91
N TYR A 247 -1.69 16.93 -12.82
CA TYR A 247 -0.26 17.11 -13.13
C TYR A 247 0.59 17.39 -11.90
N GLN A 248 -0.04 17.87 -10.84
CA GLN A 248 0.64 18.31 -9.63
C GLN A 248 -0.11 17.83 -8.40
N TYR A 249 0.61 17.71 -7.29
CA TYR A 249 0.02 17.38 -6.02
C TYR A 249 0.67 18.15 -4.89
N TRP A 250 -0.11 18.46 -3.87
CA TRP A 250 0.35 19.01 -2.61
C TRP A 250 0.05 18.05 -1.47
N LEU A 251 1.07 17.77 -0.65
CA LEU A 251 0.92 16.94 0.55
C LEU A 251 0.67 17.83 1.76
N ASN A 252 -0.52 17.73 2.33
CA ASN A 252 -0.90 18.39 3.57
C ASN A 252 -0.78 17.40 4.73
N ARG A 253 0.24 17.61 5.59
CA ARG A 253 0.54 16.75 6.74
C ARG A 253 -0.36 17.11 7.92
N THR A 254 -1.63 16.78 7.86
CA THR A 254 -2.61 16.96 8.94
C THR A 254 -2.63 15.75 9.89
N ILE A 255 -3.00 15.98 11.15
CA ILE A 255 -3.24 14.93 12.13
C ILE A 255 -4.77 14.77 12.27
N PRO A 256 -5.30 13.56 12.35
CA PRO A 256 -4.61 12.26 12.51
C PRO A 256 -4.09 11.64 11.21
N GLN A 257 -4.45 12.16 10.05
CA GLN A 257 -4.13 11.55 8.76
C GLN A 257 -3.77 12.63 7.74
N ALA A 258 -2.66 12.43 7.03
CA ALA A 258 -2.23 13.35 5.99
C ALA A 258 -3.14 13.25 4.76
N LYS A 259 -3.22 14.35 4.00
CA LYS A 259 -4.02 14.46 2.78
C LYS A 259 -3.14 14.79 1.60
N ILE A 260 -3.43 14.16 0.47
CA ILE A 260 -2.89 14.54 -0.82
C ILE A 260 -3.94 15.35 -1.59
N THR A 261 -3.57 16.52 -2.04
CA THR A 261 -4.43 17.40 -2.82
C THR A 261 -3.91 17.46 -4.24
N LEU A 262 -4.74 17.09 -5.20
CA LEU A 262 -4.40 17.06 -6.62
C LEU A 262 -4.73 18.40 -7.29
N TRP A 263 -3.95 18.76 -8.29
CA TRP A 263 -4.25 19.88 -9.17
C TRP A 263 -3.76 19.61 -10.60
N PRO A 264 -4.61 19.78 -11.61
CA PRO A 264 -6.08 19.96 -11.55
C PRO A 264 -6.81 18.79 -10.88
N ALA A 265 -8.06 18.99 -10.46
CA ALA A 265 -8.91 17.88 -10.08
C ALA A 265 -9.26 17.04 -11.31
N PRO A 266 -9.30 15.71 -11.22
CA PRO A 266 -9.63 14.85 -12.34
C PRO A 266 -11.11 15.00 -12.74
N SER A 267 -11.39 15.07 -14.03
CA SER A 267 -12.75 15.02 -14.59
C SER A 267 -13.12 13.62 -15.10
N ASP A 268 -12.11 12.77 -15.32
CA ASP A 268 -12.25 11.43 -15.88
C ASP A 268 -12.08 10.37 -14.78
N PRO A 269 -13.04 9.45 -14.59
CA PRO A 269 -12.92 8.35 -13.63
C PRO A 269 -11.89 7.28 -14.03
N PHE A 270 -11.47 7.25 -15.32
CA PHE A 270 -10.48 6.30 -15.82
C PHE A 270 -9.03 6.76 -15.62
N VAL A 271 -8.79 7.48 -14.54
CA VAL A 271 -7.46 7.89 -14.10
C VAL A 271 -7.20 7.35 -12.71
N GLN A 272 -6.03 6.80 -12.51
CA GLN A 272 -5.55 6.34 -11.22
C GLN A 272 -4.33 7.15 -10.79
N MET A 273 -4.17 7.32 -9.49
CA MET A 273 -2.96 7.84 -8.88
C MET A 273 -2.23 6.70 -8.17
N THR A 274 -0.98 6.50 -8.51
CA THR A 274 -0.08 5.59 -7.80
C THR A 274 0.87 6.42 -6.96
N ILE A 275 0.95 6.14 -5.67
CA ILE A 275 1.91 6.78 -4.78
C ILE A 275 2.84 5.74 -4.16
N TRP A 276 4.11 6.12 -4.00
CA TRP A 276 5.04 5.49 -3.09
C TRP A 276 5.15 6.38 -1.86
N TYR A 277 4.80 5.86 -0.72
CA TYR A 277 4.74 6.65 0.51
C TYR A 277 5.49 5.97 1.65
N SER A 278 6.04 6.77 2.52
CA SER A 278 6.64 6.35 3.77
C SER A 278 5.58 6.37 4.85
N ARG A 279 5.45 5.27 5.59
CA ARG A 279 4.56 5.18 6.76
C ARG A 279 5.34 5.07 8.06
N GLN A 280 4.65 5.26 9.15
CA GLN A 280 5.15 4.94 10.48
C GLN A 280 5.35 3.42 10.59
N VAL A 281 6.35 3.01 11.37
CA VAL A 281 6.50 1.60 11.77
C VAL A 281 5.35 1.25 12.71
N MET A 282 4.90 0.01 12.68
CA MET A 282 3.83 -0.46 13.56
C MET A 282 4.22 -0.29 15.02
N ASP A 283 3.24 0.03 15.84
CA ASP A 283 3.41 0.16 17.28
C ASP A 283 3.94 -1.15 17.89
N VAL A 284 4.69 -1.00 18.98
CA VAL A 284 5.12 -2.15 19.77
C VAL A 284 3.90 -2.78 20.45
N GLY A 285 3.43 -3.88 19.87
CA GLY A 285 2.25 -4.60 20.31
C GLY A 285 2.43 -5.38 21.62
N ASP A 286 1.88 -6.58 21.69
CA ASP A 286 2.03 -7.46 22.84
C ASP A 286 3.45 -8.01 22.94
N LEU A 287 3.84 -8.42 24.16
CA LEU A 287 5.18 -8.96 24.43
C LEU A 287 5.49 -10.24 23.64
N SER A 288 4.47 -11.01 23.27
CA SER A 288 4.58 -12.20 22.41
C SER A 288 4.67 -11.88 20.93
N GLY A 289 4.34 -10.65 20.54
CA GLY A 289 4.38 -10.18 19.14
C GLY A 289 5.80 -9.98 18.64
N GLN A 290 5.92 -9.89 17.31
CA GLN A 290 7.16 -9.52 16.62
C GLN A 290 7.19 -8.03 16.34
N LEU A 291 8.39 -7.47 16.25
CA LEU A 291 8.59 -6.13 15.74
C LEU A 291 8.58 -6.16 14.19
N GLU A 292 8.06 -5.11 13.60
CA GLU A 292 8.13 -4.90 12.16
C GLU A 292 9.49 -4.32 11.76
N ILE A 293 10.51 -5.17 11.80
CA ILE A 293 11.88 -4.78 11.47
C ILE A 293 12.57 -5.85 10.61
N PRO A 294 13.44 -5.44 9.68
CA PRO A 294 14.21 -6.39 8.90
C PRO A 294 15.29 -7.07 9.75
N GLN A 295 15.70 -8.25 9.34
CA GLN A 295 16.66 -9.07 10.08
C GLN A 295 17.98 -8.34 10.35
N TYR A 296 18.48 -7.50 9.45
CA TYR A 296 19.71 -6.75 9.61
C TYR A 296 19.62 -5.67 10.71
N ALA A 297 18.41 -5.20 11.05
CA ALA A 297 18.19 -4.20 12.08
C ALA A 297 18.13 -4.78 13.51
N ASN A 298 17.89 -6.08 13.65
CA ASN A 298 17.68 -6.72 14.96
C ASN A 298 18.80 -6.42 15.94
N GLN A 299 20.06 -6.55 15.53
CA GLN A 299 21.21 -6.35 16.40
C GLN A 299 21.37 -4.88 16.84
N ALA A 300 21.12 -3.94 15.93
CA ALA A 300 21.19 -2.51 16.23
C ALA A 300 20.11 -2.11 17.23
N ILE A 301 18.87 -2.50 16.98
CA ILE A 301 17.74 -2.21 17.89
C ILE A 301 17.94 -2.87 19.23
N GLN A 302 18.46 -4.10 19.26
CA GLN A 302 18.79 -4.79 20.51
C GLN A 302 19.81 -4.01 21.34
N MET A 303 20.89 -3.50 20.74
CA MET A 303 21.91 -2.75 21.45
C MET A 303 21.42 -1.36 21.89
N MET A 304 20.63 -0.68 21.04
CA MET A 304 20.01 0.58 21.44
C MET A 304 19.05 0.41 22.62
N LEU A 305 18.22 -0.65 22.60
CA LEU A 305 17.35 -0.97 23.73
C LEU A 305 18.16 -1.30 24.97
N SER A 306 19.22 -2.10 24.85
CA SER A 306 20.10 -2.45 25.96
C SER A 306 20.73 -1.21 26.61
N HIS A 307 21.17 -0.25 25.81
CA HIS A 307 21.66 1.03 26.31
C HIS A 307 20.56 1.82 27.04
N GLN A 308 19.37 1.97 26.46
CA GLN A 308 18.25 2.64 27.11
C GLN A 308 17.84 1.97 28.42
N MET A 309 17.79 0.63 28.44
CA MET A 309 17.49 -0.13 29.63
C MET A 309 18.58 0.04 30.73
N SER A 310 19.86 0.16 30.36
CA SER A 310 20.93 0.39 31.30
C SER A 310 20.83 1.74 32.02
N LEU A 311 20.18 2.72 31.41
CA LEU A 311 19.87 4.01 32.02
C LEU A 311 18.62 3.96 32.90
N LEU A 312 17.67 3.06 32.60
CA LEU A 312 16.41 2.90 33.34
C LEU A 312 16.58 2.01 34.59
N LEU A 313 17.46 1.00 34.53
CA LEU A 313 17.60 0.00 35.56
C LEU A 313 18.54 0.47 36.69
N PRO A 314 18.16 0.35 37.96
CA PRO A 314 19.01 0.77 39.05
C PRO A 314 20.23 -0.16 39.24
N GLY A 315 21.36 0.42 39.65
CA GLY A 315 22.56 -0.33 40.02
C GLY A 315 23.35 -0.91 38.85
N VAL A 316 23.20 -0.34 37.66
CA VAL A 316 24.05 -0.67 36.51
C VAL A 316 25.34 0.14 36.57
N ASP A 317 26.48 -0.53 36.38
CA ASP A 317 27.80 0.10 36.42
C ASP A 317 27.99 1.08 35.25
N LEU A 318 28.60 2.24 35.55
CA LEU A 318 28.85 3.29 34.55
C LEU A 318 29.71 2.81 33.38
N GLN A 319 30.71 1.97 33.63
CA GLN A 319 31.55 1.40 32.58
C GLN A 319 30.73 0.55 31.60
N ARG A 320 29.72 -0.18 32.10
CA ARG A 320 28.81 -0.98 31.29
C ARG A 320 27.89 -0.09 30.44
N ILE A 321 27.38 0.99 31.03
CA ILE A 321 26.56 1.98 30.27
C ILE A 321 27.35 2.55 29.08
N GLN A 322 28.59 3.00 29.33
CA GLN A 322 29.46 3.54 28.27
C GLN A 322 29.80 2.48 27.20
N TYR A 323 30.03 1.23 27.63
CA TYR A 323 30.25 0.15 26.66
C TYR A 323 29.02 -0.12 25.77
N LEU A 324 27.83 -0.15 26.37
CA LEU A 324 26.57 -0.36 25.61
C LEU A 324 26.27 0.82 24.68
N GLU A 325 26.57 2.05 25.08
CA GLU A 325 26.48 3.24 24.23
C GLU A 325 27.34 3.07 22.98
N GLY A 326 28.61 2.74 23.12
CA GLY A 326 29.53 2.52 22.01
C GLY A 326 29.13 1.35 21.11
N GLN A 327 28.54 0.28 21.67
CA GLN A 327 28.01 -0.84 20.88
C GLN A 327 26.74 -0.42 20.14
N ALA A 328 25.85 0.34 20.75
CA ALA A 328 24.63 0.85 20.12
C ALA A 328 24.96 1.73 18.92
N GLU A 329 25.92 2.66 19.07
CA GLU A 329 26.40 3.52 17.98
C GLU A 329 27.02 2.72 16.85
N LYS A 330 27.89 1.76 17.16
CA LYS A 330 28.53 0.89 16.17
C LYS A 330 27.51 0.12 15.32
N TYR A 331 26.55 -0.55 15.96
CA TYR A 331 25.55 -1.32 15.23
C TYR A 331 24.53 -0.44 14.52
N PHE A 332 24.25 0.74 15.05
CA PHE A 332 23.44 1.75 14.36
C PHE A 332 24.07 2.17 13.04
N ILE A 333 25.36 2.51 13.00
CA ILE A 333 26.07 2.85 11.76
C ILE A 333 26.07 1.68 10.76
N MET A 334 26.20 0.44 11.24
CA MET A 334 26.13 -0.73 10.37
C MET A 334 24.72 -0.87 9.74
N MET A 335 23.67 -0.69 10.52
CA MET A 335 22.29 -0.71 10.06
C MET A 335 22.00 0.41 9.07
N GLU A 336 22.46 1.63 9.35
CA GLU A 336 22.32 2.79 8.46
C GLU A 336 22.99 2.54 7.11
N ASN A 337 24.19 1.96 7.10
CA ASN A 337 24.90 1.61 5.88
C ASN A 337 24.18 0.56 5.03
N GLU A 338 23.48 -0.38 5.67
CA GLU A 338 22.69 -1.40 4.96
C GLU A 338 21.36 -0.84 4.46
N ASN A 339 20.80 0.17 5.15
CA ASN A 339 19.54 0.85 4.78
C ASN A 339 19.75 1.95 3.71
N ARG A 340 20.67 1.73 2.77
CA ARG A 340 20.89 2.66 1.64
C ARG A 340 20.47 2.03 0.35
N ASP A 341 19.96 2.87 -0.56
CA ASP A 341 19.78 2.45 -1.95
C ASP A 341 21.16 2.19 -2.57
N LYS A 342 21.35 0.96 -3.02
CA LYS A 342 22.61 0.50 -3.64
C LYS A 342 22.59 0.69 -5.17
N SER A 343 21.58 1.37 -5.70
CA SER A 343 21.50 1.65 -7.14
C SER A 343 22.64 2.58 -7.57
N PRO A 344 23.32 2.29 -8.67
CA PRO A 344 24.37 3.16 -9.18
C PRO A 344 23.75 4.48 -9.66
N ILE A 345 24.28 5.61 -9.16
CA ILE A 345 23.87 6.93 -9.62
C ILE A 345 24.73 7.29 -10.85
N TYR A 346 24.12 7.38 -12.01
CA TYR A 346 24.74 7.86 -13.23
C TYR A 346 24.42 9.32 -13.44
N PHE A 347 25.44 10.19 -13.37
CA PHE A 347 25.32 11.57 -13.80
C PHE A 347 25.56 11.63 -15.31
N ALA A 348 24.50 11.69 -16.09
CA ALA A 348 24.60 12.02 -17.52
C ALA A 348 24.32 13.50 -17.72
N PRO A 349 25.21 14.27 -18.37
CA PRO A 349 24.90 15.65 -18.70
C PRO A 349 23.70 15.70 -19.64
N ASN A 350 22.73 16.55 -19.34
CA ASN A 350 21.60 16.77 -20.23
C ASN A 350 22.06 17.59 -21.44
N ILE A 351 22.43 16.90 -22.52
CA ILE A 351 22.91 17.52 -23.77
C ILE A 351 21.77 17.79 -24.76
N SER A 352 20.51 17.51 -24.40
CA SER A 352 19.35 17.67 -25.30
C SER A 352 19.19 19.11 -25.82
N VAL A 353 19.70 20.10 -25.09
CA VAL A 353 19.69 21.53 -25.51
C VAL A 353 20.68 21.81 -26.64
N TYR A 354 21.73 20.99 -26.80
CA TYR A 354 22.80 21.18 -27.78
C TYR A 354 22.66 20.31 -29.04
N THR A 355 21.66 19.45 -29.08
CA THR A 355 21.40 18.51 -30.20
C THR A 355 20.16 18.85 -30.99
N ARG A 356 19.89 20.16 -31.21
CA ARG A 356 18.89 20.63 -32.17
C ARG A 356 19.53 20.90 -33.52
#